data_85573bd4544e68affd0ac76b45b09ea9
#
_entry.id   85573bd4544e68affd0ac76b45b09ea9
#
_cell.length_a   1.000
_cell.length_b   1.000
_cell.length_c   1.000
_cell.angle_alpha   90.00
_cell.angle_beta   90.00
_cell.angle_gamma   90.00
#
_symmetry.space_group_name_H-M   'P 1'
#
loop_
_entity.id
_entity.type
_entity.pdbx_description
1 polymer ?
#
loop_
_entity_poly.entity_id
_entity_poly.type
_entity_poly.pdbx_seq_one_letter_code
_entity_poly.pdbx_strand_id
1 'polypeptide(L)'
;DIDNAETFDLARFKNKFAIGGADLSKTLDLTCATLLMIDKDTGKRCVTQMYWIPEETLERRVAEEKIPYDKWRDRGLLRTCAGNTINYKDVTAWFLEMAAEYKIVPAWVYYDAWSARYWVEEMKASGFNMIPCIQGAKTLSLPMQNMGADLQAKRIVYNNHPILKWCLTNTGVKTDVNGNIVPVKNQAAKQRIDGMASLLDAYVGLTEKYEEYIRTL
;
A
#
# COMPACT_ATOMS: atom_id res chain seq x y z
N ASP A 1 -11.57 -10.21 -12.39
CA ASP A 1 -12.48 -9.33 -11.65
C ASP A 1 -11.93 -9.06 -10.25
N ILE A 2 -11.55 -7.80 -9.99
CA ILE A 2 -10.95 -7.33 -8.72
C ILE A 2 -11.98 -6.69 -7.79
N ASP A 3 -13.24 -6.55 -8.22
CA ASP A 3 -14.29 -5.96 -7.40
C ASP A 3 -14.65 -6.88 -6.23
N ASN A 4 -14.77 -6.28 -5.04
CA ASN A 4 -15.27 -6.96 -3.87
C ASN A 4 -16.33 -6.07 -3.20
N ALA A 5 -17.58 -6.53 -3.18
CA ALA A 5 -18.70 -5.78 -2.60
C ALA A 5 -18.62 -5.71 -1.06
N GLU A 6 -17.80 -6.54 -0.45
CA GLU A 6 -17.65 -6.53 1.00
C GLU A 6 -16.90 -5.28 1.48
N THR A 7 -17.30 -4.82 2.64
CA THR A 7 -16.71 -3.67 3.32
C THR A 7 -16.39 -4.01 4.77
N PHE A 8 -15.48 -3.27 5.35
CA PHE A 8 -15.17 -3.34 6.77
C PHE A 8 -15.02 -1.93 7.35
N ASP A 9 -15.23 -1.84 8.66
CA ASP A 9 -14.93 -0.65 9.45
C ASP A 9 -13.60 -0.86 10.18
N LEU A 10 -12.72 0.14 10.16
CA LEU A 10 -11.44 0.13 10.88
C LEU A 10 -11.62 -0.08 12.40
N ALA A 11 -12.73 0.38 12.98
CA ALA A 11 -13.05 0.17 14.39
C ALA A 11 -13.06 -1.31 14.80
N ARG A 12 -13.31 -2.22 13.87
CA ARG A 12 -13.24 -3.68 14.08
C ARG A 12 -11.83 -4.15 14.47
N PHE A 13 -10.81 -3.43 14.01
CA PHE A 13 -9.40 -3.77 14.25
C PHE A 13 -8.77 -2.96 15.39
N LYS A 14 -9.59 -2.31 16.21
CA LYS A 14 -9.11 -1.56 17.37
C LYS A 14 -8.29 -2.44 18.31
N ASN A 15 -7.12 -1.96 18.71
CA ASN A 15 -6.13 -2.67 19.53
C ASN A 15 -5.57 -3.94 18.86
N LYS A 16 -5.58 -4.01 17.52
CA LYS A 16 -4.98 -5.10 16.76
C LYS A 16 -3.71 -4.63 16.06
N PHE A 17 -2.84 -5.59 15.78
CA PHE A 17 -1.69 -5.36 14.93
C PHE A 17 -2.07 -5.44 13.45
N ALA A 18 -1.29 -4.74 12.64
CA ALA A 18 -1.33 -4.80 11.18
C ALA A 18 0.05 -5.15 10.63
N ILE A 19 0.11 -5.42 9.33
CA ILE A 19 1.35 -5.42 8.55
C ILE A 19 1.32 -4.18 7.67
N GLY A 20 2.36 -3.36 7.75
CA GLY A 20 2.51 -2.16 6.95
C GLY A 20 3.23 -2.44 5.63
N GLY A 21 2.87 -1.69 4.60
CA GLY A 21 3.61 -1.62 3.34
C GLY A 21 3.75 -0.16 2.91
N ALA A 22 4.82 0.19 2.21
CA ALA A 22 5.01 1.56 1.73
C ALA A 22 5.78 1.60 0.40
N ASP A 23 5.18 2.24 -0.59
CA ASP A 23 5.80 2.60 -1.85
C ASP A 23 5.93 4.12 -1.94
N LEU A 24 7.18 4.60 -1.91
CA LEU A 24 7.50 6.02 -1.80
C LEU A 24 8.03 6.57 -3.12
N SER A 25 7.40 7.61 -3.60
CA SER A 25 7.86 8.42 -4.73
C SER A 25 8.24 9.83 -4.27
N LYS A 26 9.14 10.49 -5.01
CA LYS A 26 9.49 11.90 -4.72
C LYS A 26 8.60 12.89 -5.48
N THR A 27 8.34 12.65 -6.75
CA THR A 27 7.76 13.68 -7.65
C THR A 27 6.72 13.19 -8.64
N LEU A 28 6.94 12.07 -9.32
CA LEU A 28 6.14 11.69 -10.50
C LEU A 28 5.08 10.63 -10.22
N ASP A 29 5.40 9.63 -9.42
CA ASP A 29 4.45 8.59 -9.04
C ASP A 29 3.69 8.98 -7.76
N LEU A 30 2.66 8.24 -7.40
CA LEU A 30 2.00 8.42 -6.11
C LEU A 30 2.89 7.85 -5.00
N THR A 31 2.83 8.44 -3.83
CA THR A 31 3.27 7.78 -2.62
C THR A 31 2.10 7.06 -2.00
N CYS A 32 2.28 5.83 -1.56
CA CYS A 32 1.24 5.04 -0.93
C CYS A 32 1.75 4.35 0.33
N ALA A 33 0.93 4.37 1.38
CA ALA A 33 1.11 3.54 2.57
C ALA A 33 -0.10 2.63 2.77
N THR A 34 0.17 1.41 3.20
CA THR A 34 -0.81 0.33 3.39
C THR A 34 -0.77 -0.18 4.82
N LEU A 35 -1.93 -0.45 5.40
CA LEU A 35 -2.09 -1.36 6.53
C LEU A 35 -2.95 -2.56 6.09
N LEU A 36 -2.41 -3.74 6.28
CA LEU A 36 -3.06 -5.02 6.02
C LEU A 36 -3.35 -5.70 7.35
N MET A 37 -4.61 -6.02 7.61
CA MET A 37 -5.08 -6.74 8.78
C MET A 37 -5.76 -8.04 8.35
N ILE A 38 -5.66 -9.10 9.17
CA ILE A 38 -6.46 -10.31 8.99
C ILE A 38 -7.63 -10.28 9.96
N ASP A 39 -8.81 -10.44 9.41
CA ASP A 39 -10.01 -10.67 10.19
C ASP A 39 -9.98 -12.10 10.73
N LYS A 40 -9.88 -12.23 12.06
CA LYS A 40 -9.75 -13.51 12.74
C LYS A 40 -10.92 -14.47 12.45
N ASP A 41 -12.14 -13.93 12.34
CA ASP A 41 -13.35 -14.73 12.20
C ASP A 41 -13.54 -15.29 10.78
N THR A 42 -13.12 -14.49 9.77
CA THR A 42 -13.36 -14.82 8.35
C THR A 42 -12.08 -15.21 7.61
N GLY A 43 -10.91 -14.94 8.18
CA GLY A 43 -9.61 -15.11 7.53
C GLY A 43 -9.35 -14.11 6.38
N LYS A 44 -10.23 -13.12 6.20
CA LYS A 44 -10.09 -12.12 5.13
C LYS A 44 -9.00 -11.11 5.43
N ARG A 45 -8.36 -10.62 4.35
CA ARG A 45 -7.34 -9.58 4.38
C ARG A 45 -8.04 -8.24 4.20
N CYS A 46 -8.16 -7.48 5.28
CA CYS A 46 -8.73 -6.14 5.26
C CYS A 46 -7.61 -5.13 5.03
N VAL A 47 -7.76 -4.30 4.01
CA VAL A 47 -6.72 -3.38 3.53
C VAL A 47 -7.22 -1.95 3.60
N THR A 48 -6.48 -1.09 4.30
CA THR A 48 -6.65 0.36 4.24
C THR A 48 -5.38 1.01 3.72
N GLN A 49 -5.55 2.06 2.91
CA GLN A 49 -4.44 2.78 2.29
C GLN A 49 -4.65 4.28 2.34
N MET A 50 -3.54 5.00 2.35
CA MET A 50 -3.50 6.43 2.12
C MET A 50 -2.49 6.76 1.02
N TYR A 51 -2.79 7.79 0.27
CA TYR A 51 -2.00 8.23 -0.88
C TYR A 51 -1.62 9.70 -0.74
N TRP A 52 -0.48 10.07 -1.33
CA TRP A 52 0.00 11.45 -1.33
C TRP A 52 0.47 11.88 -2.71
N ILE A 53 0.26 13.17 -3.00
CA ILE A 53 0.71 13.86 -4.19
C ILE A 53 1.18 15.27 -3.80
N PRO A 54 2.23 15.84 -4.44
CA PRO A 54 2.59 17.23 -4.20
C PRO A 54 1.46 18.18 -4.61
N GLU A 55 1.11 19.13 -3.75
CA GLU A 55 0.01 20.06 -3.97
C GLU A 55 0.16 20.89 -5.23
N GLU A 56 1.36 21.43 -5.47
CA GLU A 56 1.65 22.24 -6.66
C GLU A 56 1.53 21.48 -7.99
N THR A 57 1.55 20.15 -7.97
CA THR A 57 1.42 19.33 -9.18
C THR A 57 0.00 18.85 -9.45
N LEU A 58 -0.91 18.98 -8.48
CA LEU A 58 -2.24 18.38 -8.53
C LEU A 58 -3.04 18.80 -9.76
N GLU A 59 -3.27 20.10 -9.94
CA GLU A 59 -4.10 20.63 -11.05
C GLU A 59 -3.52 20.27 -12.41
N ARG A 60 -2.21 20.45 -12.57
CA ARG A 60 -1.51 20.09 -13.80
C ARG A 60 -1.67 18.60 -14.11
N ARG A 61 -1.51 17.73 -13.11
CA ARG A 61 -1.64 16.27 -13.29
C ARG A 61 -3.06 15.86 -13.63
N VAL A 62 -4.08 16.47 -13.01
CA VAL A 62 -5.49 16.25 -13.38
C VAL A 62 -5.71 16.62 -14.88
N ALA A 63 -5.17 17.76 -15.31
CA ALA A 63 -5.33 18.22 -16.69
C ALA A 63 -4.59 17.34 -17.71
N GLU A 64 -3.36 16.93 -17.42
CA GLU A 64 -2.49 16.19 -18.35
C GLU A 64 -2.77 14.68 -18.35
N GLU A 65 -2.95 14.08 -17.17
CA GLU A 65 -3.13 12.62 -17.01
C GLU A 65 -4.59 12.20 -17.18
N LYS A 66 -5.55 13.12 -17.01
CA LYS A 66 -6.99 12.87 -17.01
C LYS A 66 -7.44 11.92 -15.89
N ILE A 67 -6.72 11.95 -14.79
CA ILE A 67 -7.00 11.16 -13.57
C ILE A 67 -7.61 12.10 -12.53
N PRO A 68 -8.71 11.72 -11.84
CA PRO A 68 -9.47 12.58 -10.94
C PRO A 68 -8.82 12.71 -9.55
N TYR A 69 -7.55 13.11 -9.48
CA TYR A 69 -6.81 13.27 -8.21
C TYR A 69 -7.48 14.30 -7.28
N ASP A 70 -8.02 15.36 -7.84
CA ASP A 70 -8.79 16.40 -7.16
C ASP A 70 -10.02 15.81 -6.44
N LYS A 71 -10.80 14.99 -7.14
CA LYS A 71 -11.99 14.34 -6.57
C LYS A 71 -11.61 13.31 -5.49
N TRP A 72 -10.49 12.63 -5.66
CA TRP A 72 -10.00 11.71 -4.63
C TRP A 72 -9.52 12.44 -3.38
N ARG A 73 -8.84 13.59 -3.55
CA ARG A 73 -8.47 14.48 -2.45
C ARG A 73 -9.72 14.97 -1.69
N ASP A 74 -10.70 15.49 -2.42
CA ASP A 74 -11.94 16.04 -1.83
C ASP A 74 -12.76 14.99 -1.07
N ARG A 75 -12.59 13.72 -1.42
CA ARG A 75 -13.19 12.57 -0.71
C ARG A 75 -12.31 12.04 0.43
N GLY A 76 -11.16 12.64 0.70
CA GLY A 76 -10.23 12.17 1.74
C GLY A 76 -9.48 10.86 1.42
N LEU A 77 -9.49 10.42 0.15
CA LEU A 77 -8.82 9.20 -0.32
C LEU A 77 -7.38 9.43 -0.74
N LEU A 78 -7.00 10.68 -0.91
CA LEU A 78 -5.68 11.18 -1.30
C LEU A 78 -5.40 12.42 -0.47
N ARG A 79 -4.17 12.60 -0.02
CA ARG A 79 -3.68 13.81 0.66
C ARG A 79 -2.70 14.56 -0.22
N THR A 80 -2.63 15.87 -0.07
CA THR A 80 -1.60 16.70 -0.70
C THR A 80 -0.50 17.04 0.30
N CYS A 81 0.76 17.03 -0.16
CA CYS A 81 1.89 17.58 0.57
C CYS A 81 2.18 18.99 0.05
N ALA A 82 2.48 19.93 0.93
CA ALA A 82 2.84 21.29 0.55
C ALA A 82 4.08 21.31 -0.37
N GLY A 83 4.05 22.13 -1.41
CA GLY A 83 5.12 22.29 -2.39
C GLY A 83 5.05 21.32 -3.57
N ASN A 84 6.20 21.07 -4.20
CA ASN A 84 6.33 20.30 -5.43
C ASN A 84 6.91 18.88 -5.24
N THR A 85 7.17 18.46 -4.01
CA THR A 85 7.70 17.14 -3.66
C THR A 85 6.92 16.53 -2.49
N ILE A 86 6.98 15.21 -2.36
CA ILE A 86 6.39 14.53 -1.21
C ILE A 86 7.21 14.80 0.04
N ASN A 87 6.54 15.24 1.09
CA ASN A 87 7.09 15.29 2.43
C ASN A 87 6.81 13.95 3.15
N TYR A 88 7.82 13.13 3.31
CA TYR A 88 7.64 11.81 3.92
C TYR A 88 7.21 11.84 5.41
N LYS A 89 7.34 12.99 6.07
CA LYS A 89 6.77 13.20 7.42
C LYS A 89 5.24 13.05 7.43
N ASP A 90 4.59 13.40 6.32
CA ASP A 90 3.14 13.24 6.18
C ASP A 90 2.75 11.76 6.13
N VAL A 91 3.63 10.90 5.59
CA VAL A 91 3.45 9.44 5.60
C VAL A 91 3.62 8.90 7.01
N THR A 92 4.67 9.32 7.74
CA THR A 92 4.88 8.96 9.15
C THR A 92 3.67 9.41 10.01
N ALA A 93 3.18 10.64 9.78
CA ALA A 93 2.03 11.17 10.50
C ALA A 93 0.78 10.30 10.32
N TRP A 94 0.55 9.74 9.15
CA TRP A 94 -0.58 8.83 8.93
C TRP A 94 -0.44 7.53 9.73
N PHE A 95 0.73 6.92 9.81
CA PHE A 95 0.94 5.74 10.65
C PHE A 95 0.70 6.05 12.13
N LEU A 96 1.14 7.23 12.59
CA LEU A 96 0.89 7.70 13.96
C LEU A 96 -0.59 8.00 14.20
N GLU A 97 -1.31 8.57 13.23
CA GLU A 97 -2.75 8.80 13.26
C GLU A 97 -3.51 7.47 13.43
N MET A 98 -3.16 6.45 12.61
CA MET A 98 -3.77 5.12 12.72
C MET A 98 -3.54 4.48 14.09
N ALA A 99 -2.35 4.64 14.65
CA ALA A 99 -2.03 4.18 16.00
C ALA A 99 -2.77 4.97 17.08
N ALA A 100 -2.91 6.29 16.92
CA ALA A 100 -3.55 7.15 17.92
C ALA A 100 -5.08 7.03 17.93
N GLU A 101 -5.72 7.07 16.77
CA GLU A 101 -7.18 7.11 16.63
C GLU A 101 -7.81 5.72 16.69
N TYR A 102 -7.28 4.80 15.89
CA TYR A 102 -7.84 3.45 15.74
C TYR A 102 -7.13 2.41 16.62
N LYS A 103 -6.00 2.77 17.26
CA LYS A 103 -5.15 1.82 18.00
C LYS A 103 -4.72 0.64 17.13
N ILE A 104 -4.51 0.88 15.83
CA ILE A 104 -3.98 -0.10 14.88
C ILE A 104 -2.51 0.22 14.67
N VAL A 105 -1.63 -0.69 15.06
CA VAL A 105 -0.18 -0.51 14.98
C VAL A 105 0.41 -1.58 14.06
N PRO A 106 1.18 -1.21 13.01
CA PRO A 106 1.88 -2.22 12.24
C PRO A 106 2.99 -2.86 13.08
N ALA A 107 2.98 -4.19 13.18
CA ALA A 107 4.04 -4.94 13.85
C ALA A 107 5.36 -4.83 13.06
N TRP A 108 5.25 -4.73 11.74
CA TRP A 108 6.34 -4.48 10.80
C TRP A 108 5.84 -3.60 9.67
N VAL A 109 6.72 -2.72 9.14
CA VAL A 109 6.46 -1.92 7.93
C VAL A 109 7.48 -2.30 6.88
N TYR A 110 7.03 -2.92 5.80
CA TYR A 110 7.85 -3.29 4.65
C TYR A 110 7.88 -2.15 3.64
N TYR A 111 9.06 -1.88 3.07
CA TYR A 111 9.25 -0.75 2.16
C TYR A 111 10.32 -1.07 1.11
N ASP A 112 10.24 -0.45 -0.08
CA ASP A 112 11.29 -0.60 -1.09
C ASP A 112 12.63 -0.09 -0.56
N ALA A 113 13.62 -0.98 -0.50
CA ALA A 113 14.95 -0.72 0.03
C ALA A 113 15.70 0.44 -0.66
N TRP A 114 15.34 0.78 -1.88
CA TRP A 114 15.96 1.85 -2.66
C TRP A 114 15.37 3.24 -2.38
N SER A 115 14.23 3.30 -1.70
CA SER A 115 13.54 4.55 -1.41
C SER A 115 13.75 5.03 0.02
N ALA A 116 14.07 6.31 0.18
CA ALA A 116 13.88 7.11 1.39
C ALA A 116 14.61 6.68 2.68
N ARG A 117 15.94 6.59 2.65
CA ARG A 117 16.74 6.32 3.87
C ARG A 117 16.35 7.21 5.07
N TYR A 118 16.14 8.52 4.85
CA TYR A 118 15.76 9.45 5.93
C TYR A 118 14.39 9.17 6.53
N TRP A 119 13.42 8.75 5.72
CA TRP A 119 12.10 8.35 6.19
C TRP A 119 12.16 7.12 7.10
N VAL A 120 13.00 6.16 6.75
CA VAL A 120 13.19 4.94 7.56
C VAL A 120 13.70 5.27 8.95
N GLU A 121 14.67 6.16 9.06
CA GLU A 121 15.20 6.61 10.37
C GLU A 121 14.14 7.37 11.18
N GLU A 122 13.32 8.19 10.54
CA GLU A 122 12.21 8.88 11.20
C GLU A 122 11.15 7.89 11.70
N MET A 123 10.76 6.91 10.89
CA MET A 123 9.81 5.85 11.29
C MET A 123 10.36 5.03 12.47
N LYS A 124 11.63 4.64 12.44
CA LYS A 124 12.28 3.95 13.57
C LYS A 124 12.29 4.81 14.82
N ALA A 125 12.61 6.10 14.70
CA ALA A 125 12.57 7.05 15.82
C ALA A 125 11.16 7.21 16.40
N SER A 126 10.13 7.02 15.56
CA SER A 126 8.71 7.00 15.96
C SER A 126 8.25 5.66 16.52
N GLY A 127 9.15 4.66 16.63
CA GLY A 127 8.88 3.36 17.25
C GLY A 127 8.40 2.26 16.28
N PHE A 128 8.42 2.50 14.96
CA PHE A 128 8.02 1.50 13.97
C PHE A 128 9.17 0.56 13.60
N ASN A 129 8.84 -0.72 13.41
CA ASN A 129 9.78 -1.75 13.00
C ASN A 129 9.85 -1.80 11.46
N MET A 130 10.92 -1.25 10.89
CA MET A 130 11.09 -1.06 9.45
C MET A 130 11.87 -2.21 8.83
N ILE A 131 11.29 -2.89 7.84
CA ILE A 131 11.90 -4.03 7.15
C ILE A 131 12.07 -3.69 5.66
N PRO A 132 13.32 -3.67 5.14
CA PRO A 132 13.56 -3.42 3.72
C PRO A 132 13.09 -4.60 2.87
N CYS A 133 12.30 -4.32 1.84
CA CYS A 133 11.90 -5.27 0.81
C CYS A 133 12.84 -5.12 -0.39
N ILE A 134 13.59 -6.19 -0.72
CA ILE A 134 14.43 -6.22 -1.92
C ILE A 134 13.54 -6.46 -3.13
N GLN A 135 13.46 -5.47 -4.02
CA GLN A 135 12.65 -5.57 -5.23
C GLN A 135 13.26 -6.59 -6.20
N GLY A 136 12.49 -7.58 -6.61
CA GLY A 136 12.92 -8.61 -7.57
C GLY A 136 12.11 -9.89 -7.50
N ALA A 137 12.24 -10.71 -8.52
CA ALA A 137 11.42 -11.91 -8.68
C ALA A 137 11.54 -12.91 -7.51
N LYS A 138 12.73 -13.03 -6.94
CA LYS A 138 12.99 -13.94 -5.81
C LYS A 138 12.15 -13.55 -4.56
N THR A 139 12.01 -12.27 -4.29
CA THR A 139 11.27 -11.76 -3.12
C THR A 139 9.78 -11.63 -3.42
N LEU A 140 9.44 -11.10 -4.60
CA LEU A 140 8.07 -10.66 -4.89
C LEU A 140 7.19 -11.76 -5.49
N SER A 141 7.77 -12.81 -6.09
CA SER A 141 6.98 -13.79 -6.86
C SER A 141 5.92 -14.51 -6.02
N LEU A 142 6.32 -15.12 -4.91
CA LEU A 142 5.37 -15.84 -4.05
C LEU A 142 4.33 -14.91 -3.40
N PRO A 143 4.70 -13.76 -2.80
CA PRO A 143 3.71 -12.79 -2.30
C PRO A 143 2.74 -12.31 -3.37
N MET A 144 3.20 -12.06 -4.60
CA MET A 144 2.36 -11.63 -5.71
C MET A 144 1.38 -12.72 -6.14
N GLN A 145 1.81 -13.98 -6.18
CA GLN A 145 0.94 -15.14 -6.46
C GLN A 145 -0.14 -15.28 -5.37
N ASN A 146 0.26 -15.17 -4.09
CA ASN A 146 -0.67 -15.22 -2.96
C ASN A 146 -1.69 -14.08 -3.02
N MET A 147 -1.24 -12.86 -3.27
CA MET A 147 -2.12 -11.70 -3.43
C MET A 147 -3.09 -11.88 -4.60
N GLY A 148 -2.62 -12.38 -5.74
CA GLY A 148 -3.45 -12.68 -6.91
C GLY A 148 -4.52 -13.74 -6.62
N ALA A 149 -4.15 -14.81 -5.92
CA ALA A 149 -5.09 -15.86 -5.49
C ALA A 149 -6.13 -15.32 -4.48
N ASP A 150 -5.71 -14.45 -3.57
CA ASP A 150 -6.60 -13.81 -2.60
C ASP A 150 -7.57 -12.82 -3.27
N LEU A 151 -7.12 -12.06 -4.27
CA LEU A 151 -7.99 -11.19 -5.08
C LEU A 151 -9.03 -12.02 -5.83
N GLN A 152 -8.60 -13.08 -6.51
CA GLN A 152 -9.49 -13.96 -7.27
C GLN A 152 -10.54 -14.63 -6.38
N ALA A 153 -10.15 -15.05 -5.18
CA ALA A 153 -11.01 -15.68 -4.21
C ALA A 153 -11.85 -14.67 -3.39
N LYS A 154 -11.80 -13.38 -3.70
CA LYS A 154 -12.49 -12.30 -2.96
C LYS A 154 -12.12 -12.25 -1.46
N ARG A 155 -10.91 -12.70 -1.11
CA ARG A 155 -10.41 -12.66 0.27
C ARG A 155 -9.81 -11.32 0.66
N ILE A 156 -9.47 -10.45 -0.31
CA ILE A 156 -9.02 -9.08 -0.04
C ILE A 156 -10.22 -8.15 0.01
N VAL A 157 -10.47 -7.57 1.18
CA VAL A 157 -11.51 -6.56 1.39
C VAL A 157 -10.82 -5.20 1.50
N TYR A 158 -11.04 -4.33 0.53
CA TYR A 158 -10.40 -3.02 0.44
C TYR A 158 -11.42 -1.88 0.23
N ASN A 159 -12.67 -2.13 0.63
CA ASN A 159 -13.81 -1.18 0.53
C ASN A 159 -13.96 -0.58 -0.89
N ASN A 160 -13.59 -1.33 -1.93
CA ASN A 160 -13.53 -0.88 -3.33
C ASN A 160 -12.84 0.49 -3.49
N HIS A 161 -11.77 0.73 -2.72
CA HIS A 161 -11.01 1.97 -2.75
C HIS A 161 -10.58 2.29 -4.19
N PRO A 162 -11.05 3.42 -4.78
CA PRO A 162 -10.93 3.63 -6.22
C PRO A 162 -9.49 3.75 -6.70
N ILE A 163 -8.57 4.29 -5.87
CA ILE A 163 -7.16 4.43 -6.25
C ILE A 163 -6.48 3.05 -6.25
N LEU A 164 -6.72 2.21 -5.22
CA LEU A 164 -6.19 0.84 -5.22
C LEU A 164 -6.75 0.03 -6.39
N LYS A 165 -8.06 0.11 -6.63
CA LYS A 165 -8.69 -0.55 -7.76
C LYS A 165 -8.06 -0.13 -9.09
N TRP A 166 -7.81 1.17 -9.27
CA TRP A 166 -7.14 1.70 -10.45
C TRP A 166 -5.70 1.17 -10.56
N CYS A 167 -4.92 1.17 -9.47
CA CYS A 167 -3.56 0.63 -9.45
C CYS A 167 -3.53 -0.87 -9.79
N LEU A 168 -4.45 -1.68 -9.23
CA LEU A 168 -4.58 -3.10 -9.55
C LEU A 168 -4.89 -3.33 -11.03
N THR A 169 -5.80 -2.54 -11.61
CA THR A 169 -6.16 -2.61 -13.04
C THR A 169 -4.99 -2.27 -13.95
N ASN A 170 -4.11 -1.36 -13.52
CA ASN A 170 -2.92 -0.95 -14.27
C ASN A 170 -1.75 -1.95 -14.16
N THR A 171 -1.86 -2.94 -13.28
CA THR A 171 -0.78 -3.87 -13.03
C THR A 171 -0.83 -5.06 -13.97
N GLY A 172 0.26 -5.28 -14.68
CA GLY A 172 0.54 -6.49 -15.42
C GLY A 172 1.53 -7.40 -14.68
N VAL A 173 1.76 -8.55 -15.24
CA VAL A 173 2.66 -9.56 -14.72
C VAL A 173 3.75 -9.84 -15.77
N LYS A 174 5.01 -9.76 -15.36
CA LYS A 174 6.14 -10.27 -16.16
C LYS A 174 6.65 -11.55 -15.51
N THR A 175 6.77 -12.59 -16.32
CA THR A 175 7.32 -13.88 -15.88
C THR A 175 8.76 -14.02 -16.37
N ASP A 176 9.66 -14.46 -15.51
CA ASP A 176 11.04 -14.81 -15.89
C ASP A 176 11.14 -16.25 -16.42
N VAL A 177 12.35 -16.64 -16.84
CA VAL A 177 12.62 -17.98 -17.40
C VAL A 177 12.42 -19.12 -16.39
N ASN A 178 12.38 -18.81 -15.11
CA ASN A 178 12.17 -19.78 -14.02
C ASN A 178 10.70 -19.83 -13.55
N GLY A 179 9.81 -19.09 -14.21
CA GLY A 179 8.40 -19.01 -13.83
C GLY A 179 8.10 -18.05 -12.68
N ASN A 180 9.09 -17.30 -12.19
CA ASN A 180 8.84 -16.28 -11.19
C ASN A 180 8.15 -15.06 -11.82
N ILE A 181 7.27 -14.43 -11.06
CA ILE A 181 6.50 -13.27 -11.49
C ILE A 181 6.90 -11.99 -10.75
N VAL A 182 6.85 -10.87 -11.46
CA VAL A 182 7.00 -9.53 -10.89
C VAL A 182 5.96 -8.58 -11.49
N PRO A 183 5.54 -7.55 -10.74
CA PRO A 183 4.61 -6.56 -11.26
C PRO A 183 5.27 -5.67 -12.31
N VAL A 184 4.50 -5.30 -13.33
CA VAL A 184 4.87 -4.30 -14.33
C VAL A 184 3.68 -3.40 -14.62
N LYS A 185 3.91 -2.20 -15.12
CA LYS A 185 2.85 -1.34 -15.66
C LYS A 185 2.34 -1.94 -16.99
N ASN A 186 1.03 -2.14 -17.12
CA ASN A 186 0.42 -2.78 -18.30
C ASN A 186 0.62 -1.99 -19.60
N GLN A 187 0.61 -0.68 -19.53
CA GLN A 187 0.73 0.25 -20.67
C GLN A 187 1.48 1.51 -20.22
N ALA A 188 1.65 2.46 -21.15
CA ALA A 188 2.46 3.68 -21.09
C ALA A 188 2.67 4.36 -19.71
N ALA A 189 3.64 5.27 -19.68
CA ALA A 189 4.20 6.01 -18.53
C ALA A 189 3.20 6.73 -17.58
N LYS A 190 1.93 6.86 -17.97
CA LYS A 190 0.88 7.52 -17.16
C LYS A 190 0.18 6.59 -16.17
N GLN A 191 0.38 5.28 -16.27
CA GLN A 191 -0.25 4.33 -15.35
C GLN A 191 0.52 4.24 -14.04
N ARG A 192 -0.22 4.25 -12.93
CA ARG A 192 0.32 4.12 -11.59
C ARG A 192 -0.04 2.75 -11.03
N ILE A 193 0.92 2.13 -10.36
CA ILE A 193 0.74 0.84 -9.67
C ILE A 193 1.14 0.93 -8.19
N ASP A 194 1.38 2.14 -7.71
CA ASP A 194 1.96 2.41 -6.39
C ASP A 194 1.12 1.83 -5.24
N GLY A 195 -0.22 1.90 -5.36
CA GLY A 195 -1.10 1.28 -4.38
C GLY A 195 -1.01 -0.24 -4.35
N MET A 196 -0.80 -0.87 -5.51
CA MET A 196 -0.56 -2.30 -5.60
C MET A 196 0.84 -2.65 -5.10
N ALA A 197 1.87 -1.85 -5.42
CA ALA A 197 3.24 -2.07 -4.95
C ALA A 197 3.31 -1.98 -3.42
N SER A 198 2.72 -0.95 -2.82
CA SER A 198 2.61 -0.82 -1.36
C SER A 198 1.87 -2.00 -0.71
N LEU A 199 0.79 -2.49 -1.34
CA LEU A 199 0.08 -3.70 -0.87
C LEU A 199 0.95 -4.95 -1.02
N LEU A 200 1.71 -5.06 -2.10
CA LEU A 200 2.63 -6.18 -2.33
C LEU A 200 3.74 -6.22 -1.28
N ASP A 201 4.30 -5.07 -0.89
CA ASP A 201 5.26 -4.99 0.22
C ASP A 201 4.65 -5.49 1.53
N ALA A 202 3.40 -5.14 1.84
CA ALA A 202 2.68 -5.71 2.97
C ALA A 202 2.46 -7.24 2.82
N TYR A 203 2.23 -7.74 1.61
CA TYR A 203 2.12 -9.18 1.34
C TYR A 203 3.45 -9.92 1.45
N VAL A 204 4.59 -9.27 1.17
CA VAL A 204 5.91 -9.81 1.51
C VAL A 204 5.99 -10.04 3.02
N GLY A 205 5.61 -9.03 3.80
CA GLY A 205 5.55 -9.13 5.25
C GLY A 205 4.60 -10.23 5.73
N LEU A 206 3.41 -10.32 5.16
CA LEU A 206 2.46 -11.38 5.48
C LEU A 206 3.03 -12.77 5.17
N THR A 207 3.74 -12.93 4.05
CA THR A 207 4.34 -14.22 3.67
C THR A 207 5.49 -14.62 4.58
N GLU A 208 6.37 -13.66 4.94
CA GLU A 208 7.53 -13.92 5.79
C GLU A 208 7.19 -14.09 7.27
N LYS A 209 6.17 -13.36 7.75
CA LYS A 209 5.81 -13.25 9.17
C LYS A 209 4.46 -13.89 9.51
N TYR A 210 3.93 -14.73 8.64
CA TYR A 210 2.58 -15.30 8.79
C TYR A 210 2.35 -15.92 10.17
N GLU A 211 3.21 -16.84 10.59
CA GLU A 211 3.08 -17.55 11.87
C GLU A 211 3.21 -16.61 13.08
N GLU A 212 4.11 -15.61 13.01
CA GLU A 212 4.26 -14.62 14.05
C GLU A 212 3.02 -13.72 14.13
N TYR A 213 2.52 -13.28 12.97
CA TYR A 213 1.38 -12.38 12.89
C TYR A 213 0.07 -13.06 13.35
N ILE A 214 -0.20 -14.30 12.94
CA ILE A 214 -1.40 -15.04 13.35
C ILE A 214 -1.49 -15.21 14.88
N ARG A 215 -0.36 -15.31 15.57
CA ARG A 215 -0.34 -15.37 17.04
C ARG A 215 -0.75 -14.07 17.73
N THR A 216 -0.81 -12.95 16.99
CA THR A 216 -1.25 -11.65 17.52
C THR A 216 -2.75 -11.39 17.37
N LEU A 217 -3.46 -12.23 16.61
CA LEU A 217 -4.90 -12.12 16.36
C LEU A 217 -5.69 -12.70 17.54
#